data_4becb472985b16a160c915b132c45876
#
_entry.id   4becb472985b16a160c915b132c45876
#
_cell.length_a   1.000
_cell.length_b   1.000
_cell.length_c   1.000
_cell.angle_alpha   90.00
_cell.angle_beta   90.00
_cell.angle_gamma   90.00
#
_symmetry.space_group_name_H-M   'P 1'
#
loop_
_entity.id
_entity.type
_entity.pdbx_description
1 polymer ?
#
loop_
_entity_poly.entity_id
_entity_poly.type
_entity_poly.pdbx_seq_one_letter_code
_entity_poly.pdbx_strand_id
1 'polypeptide(L)'
;MGKTILTPKQLEFLELVKIEPEITKRFYLTGGTALSEFYLKHRLSEDIDLFTEEEEVDQKLIEVYLKKNSSLLSIKKIERSVFMGLMSYFLIFKDDSKLKVDFNYYPFPRIEKGLKFGKLQIDSIRDIAANKVHTIFVSPRDRDYIDLYFIMKNCNFKLDQLILDAKIKFDWHIDKLTLV
;
A
#
# COMPACT_ATOMS: atom_id res chain seq x y z
N MET A 1 8.38 -21.73 0.84
CA MET A 1 7.89 -20.37 1.10
C MET A 1 8.96 -19.63 1.89
N GLY A 2 9.42 -18.47 1.40
CA GLY A 2 10.36 -17.65 2.15
C GLY A 2 9.72 -17.14 3.45
N LYS A 3 10.56 -16.81 4.45
CA LYS A 3 10.11 -16.29 5.75
C LYS A 3 9.36 -14.97 5.52
N THR A 4 8.10 -14.85 6.00
CA THR A 4 7.35 -13.58 5.97
C THR A 4 8.01 -12.57 6.89
N ILE A 5 7.95 -11.29 6.52
CA ILE A 5 8.34 -10.16 7.36
C ILE A 5 7.13 -9.38 7.91
N LEU A 6 5.92 -9.82 7.55
CA LEU A 6 4.71 -9.27 8.13
C LEU A 6 4.63 -9.58 9.62
N THR A 7 4.10 -8.65 10.39
CA THR A 7 3.69 -8.96 11.77
C THR A 7 2.54 -9.97 11.75
N PRO A 8 2.32 -10.74 12.83
CA PRO A 8 1.19 -11.66 12.91
C PRO A 8 -0.15 -10.98 12.59
N LYS A 9 -0.38 -9.76 13.08
CA LYS A 9 -1.61 -9.00 12.85
C LYS A 9 -1.80 -8.58 11.40
N GLN A 10 -0.72 -8.17 10.73
CA GLN A 10 -0.76 -7.87 9.29
C GLN A 10 -1.07 -9.12 8.47
N LEU A 11 -0.42 -10.23 8.80
CA LEU A 11 -0.65 -11.50 8.10
C LEU A 11 -2.09 -11.98 8.27
N GLU A 12 -2.60 -12.04 9.51
CA GLU A 12 -3.97 -12.43 9.82
C GLU A 12 -4.99 -11.55 9.05
N PHE A 13 -4.76 -10.23 9.04
CA PHE A 13 -5.62 -9.30 8.31
C PHE A 13 -5.58 -9.55 6.78
N LEU A 14 -4.40 -9.67 6.20
CA LEU A 14 -4.25 -9.89 4.75
C LEU A 14 -4.75 -11.27 4.30
N GLU A 15 -4.66 -12.29 5.16
CA GLU A 15 -5.25 -13.62 4.92
C GLU A 15 -6.78 -13.54 4.74
N LEU A 16 -7.47 -12.68 5.49
CA LEU A 16 -8.91 -12.45 5.34
C LEU A 16 -9.21 -11.56 4.13
N VAL A 17 -8.42 -10.52 3.90
CA VAL A 17 -8.59 -9.63 2.74
C VAL A 17 -8.49 -10.40 1.43
N LYS A 18 -7.49 -11.29 1.29
CA LYS A 18 -7.24 -12.00 0.02
C LYS A 18 -8.37 -12.91 -0.46
N ILE A 19 -9.29 -13.26 0.43
CA ILE A 19 -10.43 -14.14 0.13
C ILE A 19 -11.77 -13.38 0.06
N GLU A 20 -11.82 -12.10 0.48
CA GLU A 20 -13.05 -11.30 0.49
C GLU A 20 -13.30 -10.66 -0.89
N PRO A 21 -14.31 -11.11 -1.65
CA PRO A 21 -14.53 -10.64 -3.02
C PRO A 21 -14.86 -9.15 -3.11
N GLU A 22 -15.59 -8.61 -2.13
CA GLU A 22 -16.00 -7.20 -2.13
C GLU A 22 -14.79 -6.26 -1.95
N ILE A 23 -13.73 -6.71 -1.28
CA ILE A 23 -12.48 -5.96 -1.15
C ILE A 23 -11.57 -6.23 -2.37
N THR A 24 -11.35 -7.49 -2.73
CA THR A 24 -10.37 -7.85 -3.76
C THR A 24 -10.76 -7.44 -5.18
N LYS A 25 -12.04 -7.18 -5.44
CA LYS A 25 -12.52 -6.64 -6.73
C LYS A 25 -12.23 -5.14 -6.88
N ARG A 26 -12.17 -4.40 -5.78
CA ARG A 26 -12.10 -2.94 -5.76
C ARG A 26 -10.71 -2.44 -5.39
N PHE A 27 -10.02 -3.14 -4.48
CA PHE A 27 -8.76 -2.69 -3.90
C PHE A 27 -7.59 -3.57 -4.30
N TYR A 28 -6.42 -2.96 -4.37
CA TYR A 28 -5.13 -3.62 -4.49
C TYR A 28 -4.20 -3.18 -3.36
N LEU A 29 -3.29 -4.06 -2.95
CA LEU A 29 -2.28 -3.76 -1.94
C LEU A 29 -1.10 -3.03 -2.59
N THR A 30 -0.67 -1.93 -2.02
CA THR A 30 0.46 -1.12 -2.49
C THR A 30 1.35 -0.68 -1.32
N GLY A 31 2.21 0.31 -1.54
CA GLY A 31 3.00 0.94 -0.50
C GLY A 31 4.17 0.12 0.02
N GLY A 32 4.64 0.49 1.22
CA GLY A 32 5.83 -0.11 1.83
C GLY A 32 5.66 -1.59 2.16
N THR A 33 4.47 -1.98 2.63
CA THR A 33 4.18 -3.38 2.99
C THR A 33 4.14 -4.28 1.77
N ALA A 34 3.53 -3.83 0.66
CA ALA A 34 3.56 -4.56 -0.61
C ALA A 34 4.99 -4.76 -1.11
N LEU A 35 5.79 -3.68 -1.14
CA LEU A 35 7.18 -3.73 -1.57
C LEU A 35 8.02 -4.68 -0.71
N SER A 36 7.89 -4.52 0.60
CA SER A 36 8.72 -5.28 1.54
C SER A 36 8.34 -6.76 1.58
N GLU A 37 7.04 -7.11 1.66
CA GLU A 37 6.64 -8.50 1.77
C GLU A 37 6.76 -9.27 0.46
N PHE A 38 6.36 -8.68 -0.66
CA PHE A 38 6.20 -9.46 -1.89
C PHE A 38 7.40 -9.36 -2.84
N TYR A 39 8.29 -8.36 -2.65
CA TYR A 39 9.39 -8.13 -3.58
C TYR A 39 10.77 -8.17 -2.93
N LEU A 40 11.04 -7.34 -1.91
CA LEU A 40 12.41 -7.05 -1.53
C LEU A 40 12.86 -7.56 -0.15
N LYS A 41 11.96 -7.74 0.80
CA LYS A 41 12.27 -8.13 2.20
C LYS A 41 13.33 -7.23 2.89
N HIS A 42 13.43 -5.96 2.46
CA HIS A 42 14.55 -5.07 2.80
C HIS A 42 14.36 -4.29 4.11
N ARG A 43 13.12 -4.12 4.56
CA ARG A 43 12.78 -3.47 5.84
C ARG A 43 11.39 -3.88 6.31
N LEU A 44 11.10 -3.64 7.58
CA LEU A 44 9.73 -3.75 8.11
C LEU A 44 8.87 -2.58 7.63
N SER A 45 7.57 -2.82 7.49
CA SER A 45 6.56 -1.81 7.19
C SER A 45 5.36 -2.04 8.11
N GLU A 46 4.82 -0.95 8.67
CA GLU A 46 3.82 -1.04 9.75
C GLU A 46 2.38 -0.95 9.23
N ASP A 47 2.16 -0.17 8.16
CA ASP A 47 0.84 0.14 7.63
C ASP A 47 0.45 -0.85 6.52
N ILE A 48 -0.86 -1.02 6.31
CA ILE A 48 -1.41 -1.71 5.12
C ILE A 48 -2.10 -0.67 4.26
N ASP A 49 -1.63 -0.52 3.02
CA ASP A 49 -2.15 0.44 2.04
C ASP A 49 -2.98 -0.30 0.99
N LEU A 50 -4.32 -0.16 1.04
CA LEU A 50 -5.28 -0.70 0.08
C LEU A 50 -5.83 0.45 -0.76
N PHE A 51 -5.46 0.51 -2.04
CA PHE A 51 -5.86 1.57 -2.95
C PHE A 51 -6.87 1.09 -3.97
N THR A 52 -7.71 2.02 -4.44
CA THR A 52 -8.67 1.77 -5.51
C THR A 52 -8.58 2.86 -6.57
N GLU A 53 -8.79 2.47 -7.84
CA GLU A 53 -8.95 3.38 -8.98
C GLU A 53 -10.44 3.82 -9.15
N GLU A 54 -11.37 3.22 -8.40
CA GLU A 54 -12.78 3.60 -8.39
C GLU A 54 -12.97 4.95 -7.68
N GLU A 55 -13.84 5.79 -8.20
CA GLU A 55 -13.99 7.21 -7.83
C GLU A 55 -14.40 7.45 -6.38
N GLU A 56 -15.09 6.49 -5.75
CA GLU A 56 -15.49 6.56 -4.35
C GLU A 56 -15.07 5.33 -3.56
N VAL A 57 -14.46 5.58 -2.41
CA VAL A 57 -14.22 4.54 -1.43
C VAL A 57 -15.52 4.27 -0.67
N ASP A 58 -16.14 3.11 -0.90
CA ASP A 58 -17.35 2.70 -0.17
C ASP A 58 -17.03 2.45 1.31
N GLN A 59 -17.14 3.53 2.08
CA GLN A 59 -16.90 3.50 3.53
C GLN A 59 -17.78 2.47 4.25
N LYS A 60 -19.06 2.36 3.85
CA LYS A 60 -20.02 1.45 4.50
C LYS A 60 -19.62 -0.01 4.29
N LEU A 61 -19.17 -0.34 3.10
CA LEU A 61 -18.63 -1.67 2.75
C LEU A 61 -17.44 -2.01 3.65
N ILE A 62 -16.47 -1.08 3.78
CA ILE A 62 -15.28 -1.29 4.60
C ILE A 62 -15.65 -1.48 6.07
N GLU A 63 -16.52 -0.64 6.62
CA GLU A 63 -16.96 -0.76 8.01
C GLU A 63 -17.70 -2.08 8.28
N VAL A 64 -18.56 -2.53 7.37
CA VAL A 64 -19.22 -3.83 7.46
C VAL A 64 -18.19 -4.96 7.45
N TYR A 65 -17.21 -4.91 6.52
CA TYR A 65 -16.14 -5.89 6.45
C TYR A 65 -15.33 -5.96 7.75
N LEU A 66 -14.89 -4.82 8.27
CA LEU A 66 -14.09 -4.75 9.49
C LEU A 66 -14.88 -5.24 10.72
N LYS A 67 -16.16 -4.84 10.86
CA LYS A 67 -17.03 -5.28 11.94
C LYS A 67 -17.29 -6.79 11.89
N LYS A 68 -17.59 -7.34 10.71
CA LYS A 68 -17.81 -8.78 10.49
C LYS A 68 -16.61 -9.61 10.97
N ASN A 69 -15.40 -9.13 10.74
CA ASN A 69 -14.16 -9.84 11.03
C ASN A 69 -13.56 -9.49 12.41
N SER A 70 -14.13 -8.54 13.16
CA SER A 70 -13.56 -8.05 14.42
C SER A 70 -13.33 -9.14 15.46
N SER A 71 -14.29 -10.06 15.60
CA SER A 71 -14.17 -11.17 16.56
C SER A 71 -13.03 -12.12 16.19
N LEU A 72 -12.95 -12.49 14.91
CA LEU A 72 -11.93 -13.41 14.39
C LEU A 72 -10.52 -12.82 14.53
N LEU A 73 -10.38 -11.53 14.25
CA LEU A 73 -9.10 -10.81 14.37
C LEU A 73 -8.80 -10.38 15.83
N SER A 74 -9.68 -10.64 16.79
CA SER A 74 -9.52 -10.17 18.17
C SER A 74 -9.42 -8.63 18.27
N ILE A 75 -10.14 -7.90 17.42
CA ILE A 75 -10.21 -6.44 17.45
C ILE A 75 -11.10 -6.00 18.62
N LYS A 76 -10.56 -5.12 19.50
CA LYS A 76 -11.22 -4.51 20.64
C LYS A 76 -11.96 -3.22 20.23
N LYS A 77 -11.33 -2.42 19.35
CA LYS A 77 -11.84 -1.13 18.89
C LYS A 77 -11.37 -0.83 17.49
N ILE A 78 -12.23 -0.20 16.69
CA ILE A 78 -11.90 0.36 15.37
C ILE A 78 -12.04 1.87 15.47
N GLU A 79 -10.98 2.61 15.22
CA GLU A 79 -10.99 4.06 15.10
C GLU A 79 -10.82 4.42 13.62
N ARG A 80 -11.55 5.43 13.17
CA ARG A 80 -11.46 5.95 11.80
C ARG A 80 -10.97 7.38 11.82
N SER A 81 -10.08 7.70 10.90
CA SER A 81 -9.67 9.05 10.58
C SER A 81 -9.88 9.31 9.08
N VAL A 82 -10.45 10.47 8.76
CA VAL A 82 -10.54 10.95 7.38
C VAL A 82 -9.85 12.30 7.31
N PHE A 83 -8.83 12.38 6.47
CA PHE A 83 -8.06 13.60 6.29
C PHE A 83 -7.78 13.82 4.80
N MET A 84 -8.24 14.94 4.24
CA MET A 84 -8.09 15.28 2.81
C MET A 84 -8.49 14.15 1.84
N GLY A 85 -9.59 13.44 2.14
CA GLY A 85 -10.06 12.31 1.34
C GLY A 85 -9.33 10.99 1.58
N LEU A 86 -8.26 10.98 2.38
CA LEU A 86 -7.56 9.78 2.80
C LEU A 86 -8.30 9.14 3.98
N MET A 87 -8.60 7.85 3.87
CA MET A 87 -9.37 7.11 4.86
C MET A 87 -8.48 6.09 5.55
N SER A 88 -8.23 6.30 6.83
CA SER A 88 -7.42 5.43 7.69
C SER A 88 -8.27 4.77 8.76
N TYR A 89 -8.07 3.47 8.95
CA TYR A 89 -8.63 2.71 10.06
C TYR A 89 -7.52 2.23 10.98
N PHE A 90 -7.66 2.51 12.28
CA PHE A 90 -6.77 2.00 13.32
C PHE A 90 -7.48 0.84 14.03
N LEU A 91 -7.00 -0.36 13.78
CA LEU A 91 -7.50 -1.57 14.40
C LEU A 91 -6.74 -1.79 15.72
N ILE A 92 -7.44 -1.63 16.84
CA ILE A 92 -6.87 -1.83 18.18
C ILE A 92 -7.28 -3.22 18.64
N PHE A 93 -6.30 -4.07 18.89
CA PHE A 93 -6.52 -5.47 19.26
C PHE A 93 -6.68 -5.63 20.79
N LYS A 94 -7.12 -6.82 21.24
CA LYS A 94 -7.31 -7.12 22.67
C LYS A 94 -6.01 -7.10 23.47
N ASP A 95 -4.85 -7.29 22.82
CA ASP A 95 -3.52 -7.18 23.39
C ASP A 95 -2.96 -5.75 23.34
N ASP A 96 -3.80 -4.76 23.04
CA ASP A 96 -3.49 -3.33 22.88
C ASP A 96 -2.51 -3.01 21.74
N SER A 97 -2.13 -3.98 20.93
CA SER A 97 -1.40 -3.73 19.69
C SER A 97 -2.31 -3.01 18.68
N LYS A 98 -1.69 -2.31 17.72
CA LYS A 98 -2.40 -1.51 16.72
C LYS A 98 -1.95 -1.88 15.32
N LEU A 99 -2.88 -1.87 14.38
CA LEU A 99 -2.62 -1.95 12.96
C LEU A 99 -3.34 -0.81 12.25
N LYS A 100 -2.60 -0.02 11.49
CA LYS A 100 -3.17 0.99 10.60
C LYS A 100 -3.44 0.38 9.24
N VAL A 101 -4.65 0.58 8.73
CA VAL A 101 -5.07 0.16 7.39
C VAL A 101 -5.65 1.36 6.67
N ASP A 102 -5.07 1.70 5.54
CA ASP A 102 -5.53 2.78 4.68
C ASP A 102 -6.35 2.21 3.51
N PHE A 103 -7.54 2.77 3.28
CA PHE A 103 -8.37 2.50 2.11
C PHE A 103 -8.54 3.81 1.35
N ASN A 104 -7.81 3.97 0.26
CA ASN A 104 -7.74 5.25 -0.41
C ASN A 104 -8.10 5.18 -1.89
N TYR A 105 -8.84 6.19 -2.34
CA TYR A 105 -9.00 6.47 -3.76
C TYR A 105 -7.67 6.98 -4.32
N TYR A 106 -7.25 6.38 -5.42
CA TYR A 106 -5.99 6.72 -6.09
C TYR A 106 -6.20 6.71 -7.61
N PRO A 107 -6.57 7.86 -8.20
CA PRO A 107 -7.08 7.96 -9.57
C PRO A 107 -6.02 7.78 -10.66
N PHE A 108 -4.86 7.29 -10.32
CA PHE A 108 -3.76 7.14 -11.25
C PHE A 108 -3.67 5.71 -11.74
N PRO A 109 -3.75 5.50 -13.07
CA PRO A 109 -3.75 4.15 -13.63
C PRO A 109 -2.44 3.43 -13.32
N ARG A 110 -2.54 2.12 -13.08
CA ARG A 110 -1.36 1.30 -12.87
C ARG A 110 -0.61 1.11 -14.19
N ILE A 111 0.72 1.18 -14.13
CA ILE A 111 1.62 1.06 -15.28
C ILE A 111 1.60 -0.37 -15.81
N GLU A 112 1.59 -1.35 -14.91
CA GLU A 112 1.61 -2.77 -15.27
C GLU A 112 0.92 -3.66 -14.22
N LYS A 113 0.69 -4.92 -14.58
CA LYS A 113 0.13 -5.89 -13.64
C LYS A 113 1.21 -6.37 -12.68
N GLY A 114 0.93 -6.31 -11.38
CA GLY A 114 1.79 -6.86 -10.33
C GLY A 114 1.47 -8.31 -9.99
N LEU A 115 1.90 -8.73 -8.81
CA LEU A 115 1.68 -10.05 -8.25
C LEU A 115 0.23 -10.21 -7.74
N LYS A 116 -0.07 -11.42 -7.24
CA LYS A 116 -1.32 -11.72 -6.54
C LYS A 116 -1.04 -12.44 -5.24
N PHE A 117 -1.81 -12.10 -4.21
CA PHE A 117 -1.90 -12.83 -2.98
C PHE A 117 -3.34 -13.38 -2.84
N GLY A 118 -3.54 -14.65 -3.19
CA GLY A 118 -4.88 -15.18 -3.39
C GLY A 118 -5.62 -14.43 -4.49
N LYS A 119 -6.75 -13.79 -4.15
CA LYS A 119 -7.50 -12.93 -5.07
C LYS A 119 -7.09 -11.45 -5.02
N LEU A 120 -6.33 -11.05 -3.99
CA LEU A 120 -5.87 -9.68 -3.83
C LEU A 120 -4.77 -9.37 -4.85
N GLN A 121 -4.95 -8.31 -5.62
CA GLN A 121 -3.91 -7.76 -6.50
C GLN A 121 -2.85 -7.08 -5.64
N ILE A 122 -1.59 -7.25 -6.01
CA ILE A 122 -0.47 -6.51 -5.42
C ILE A 122 0.04 -5.56 -6.50
N ASP A 123 0.28 -4.32 -6.13
CA ASP A 123 0.83 -3.32 -7.05
C ASP A 123 2.19 -3.78 -7.60
N SER A 124 2.50 -3.44 -8.85
CA SER A 124 3.79 -3.83 -9.43
C SER A 124 4.94 -3.09 -8.74
N ILE A 125 6.12 -3.67 -8.76
CA ILE A 125 7.31 -3.00 -8.21
C ILE A 125 7.61 -1.70 -8.96
N ARG A 126 7.30 -1.64 -10.27
CA ARG A 126 7.44 -0.44 -11.10
C ARG A 126 6.44 0.63 -10.71
N ASP A 127 5.18 0.28 -10.46
CA ASP A 127 4.17 1.20 -9.95
C ASP A 127 4.53 1.75 -8.58
N ILE A 128 4.96 0.87 -7.66
CA ILE A 128 5.43 1.28 -6.32
C ILE A 128 6.62 2.24 -6.45
N ALA A 129 7.57 1.97 -7.36
CA ALA A 129 8.70 2.84 -7.60
C ALA A 129 8.28 4.23 -8.13
N ALA A 130 7.37 4.28 -9.11
CA ALA A 130 6.83 5.54 -9.62
C ALA A 130 6.09 6.33 -8.52
N ASN A 131 5.29 5.63 -7.68
CA ASN A 131 4.63 6.22 -6.53
C ASN A 131 5.65 6.79 -5.52
N LYS A 132 6.77 6.09 -5.27
CA LYS A 132 7.85 6.57 -4.38
C LYS A 132 8.55 7.80 -4.95
N VAL A 133 8.87 7.81 -6.23
CA VAL A 133 9.42 9.00 -6.90
C VAL A 133 8.47 10.19 -6.70
N HIS A 134 7.19 10.03 -7.01
CA HIS A 134 6.21 11.09 -6.79
C HIS A 134 6.15 11.56 -5.33
N THR A 135 6.11 10.64 -4.37
CA THR A 135 6.04 10.98 -2.94
C THR A 135 7.27 11.76 -2.47
N ILE A 136 8.47 11.41 -2.94
CA ILE A 136 9.73 12.12 -2.61
C ILE A 136 9.64 13.60 -3.03
N PHE A 137 9.01 13.90 -4.15
CA PHE A 137 8.85 15.29 -4.61
C PHE A 137 7.79 16.08 -3.85
N VAL A 138 6.69 15.43 -3.46
CA VAL A 138 5.54 16.11 -2.84
C VAL A 138 5.69 16.25 -1.34
N SER A 139 6.11 15.16 -0.67
CA SER A 139 6.23 15.10 0.79
C SER A 139 7.22 13.98 1.18
N PRO A 140 8.53 14.25 1.08
CA PRO A 140 9.57 13.25 1.25
C PRO A 140 9.61 12.69 2.68
N ARG A 141 9.83 11.38 2.78
CA ARG A 141 10.10 10.67 4.04
C ARG A 141 11.32 9.78 3.83
N ASP A 142 12.15 9.62 4.85
CA ASP A 142 13.39 8.83 4.76
C ASP A 142 13.16 7.43 4.20
N ARG A 143 12.07 6.78 4.59
CA ARG A 143 11.69 5.45 4.09
C ARG A 143 11.44 5.39 2.59
N ASP A 144 11.03 6.48 1.95
CA ASP A 144 10.77 6.50 0.51
C ASP A 144 12.09 6.49 -0.29
N TYR A 145 13.13 7.16 0.21
CA TYR A 145 14.49 7.10 -0.36
C TYR A 145 15.10 5.70 -0.17
N ILE A 146 14.94 5.10 1.01
CA ILE A 146 15.41 3.73 1.29
C ILE A 146 14.74 2.74 0.33
N ASP A 147 13.41 2.82 0.18
CA ASP A 147 12.63 1.98 -0.72
C ASP A 147 13.14 2.11 -2.16
N LEU A 148 13.28 3.35 -2.65
CA LEU A 148 13.75 3.63 -4.02
C LEU A 148 15.18 3.11 -4.25
N TYR A 149 16.09 3.30 -3.29
CA TYR A 149 17.45 2.76 -3.36
C TYR A 149 17.45 1.23 -3.52
N PHE A 150 16.67 0.51 -2.69
CA PHE A 150 16.61 -0.94 -2.76
C PHE A 150 15.93 -1.46 -4.03
N ILE A 151 14.92 -0.76 -4.55
CA ILE A 151 14.30 -1.05 -5.85
C ILE A 151 15.35 -0.95 -6.96
N MET A 152 16.06 0.16 -7.05
CA MET A 152 17.09 0.37 -8.09
C MET A 152 18.22 -0.65 -7.99
N LYS A 153 18.67 -0.97 -6.76
CA LYS A 153 19.74 -1.92 -6.51
C LYS A 153 19.39 -3.35 -6.93
N ASN A 154 18.16 -3.79 -6.70
CA ASN A 154 17.76 -5.19 -6.87
C ASN A 154 17.00 -5.48 -8.17
N CYS A 155 16.40 -4.46 -8.80
CA CYS A 155 15.50 -4.65 -9.94
C CYS A 155 16.01 -4.04 -11.26
N ASN A 156 17.24 -3.55 -11.27
CA ASN A 156 17.88 -2.97 -12.47
C ASN A 156 17.09 -1.80 -13.11
N PHE A 157 16.30 -1.08 -12.33
CA PHE A 157 15.66 0.16 -12.79
C PHE A 157 16.63 1.32 -12.76
N LYS A 158 16.59 2.16 -13.82
CA LYS A 158 17.32 3.42 -13.87
C LYS A 158 16.45 4.55 -13.33
N LEU A 159 17.04 5.47 -12.58
CA LEU A 159 16.32 6.60 -12.00
C LEU A 159 15.59 7.43 -13.05
N ASP A 160 16.24 7.71 -14.19
CA ASP A 160 15.62 8.46 -15.29
C ASP A 160 14.34 7.79 -15.81
N GLN A 161 14.32 6.44 -15.88
CA GLN A 161 13.13 5.70 -16.28
C GLN A 161 12.00 5.82 -15.24
N LEU A 162 12.33 5.70 -13.95
CA LEU A 162 11.37 5.83 -12.87
C LEU A 162 10.80 7.25 -12.77
N ILE A 163 11.60 8.27 -13.03
CA ILE A 163 11.16 9.65 -13.15
C ILE A 163 10.19 9.82 -14.33
N LEU A 164 10.51 9.23 -15.48
CA LEU A 164 9.62 9.26 -16.64
C LEU A 164 8.29 8.54 -16.35
N ASP A 165 8.35 7.37 -15.73
CA ASP A 165 7.17 6.61 -15.32
C ASP A 165 6.27 7.43 -14.37
N ALA A 166 6.88 8.13 -13.39
CA ALA A 166 6.16 9.01 -12.50
C ALA A 166 5.55 10.20 -13.22
N LYS A 167 6.29 10.85 -14.12
CA LYS A 167 5.77 11.96 -14.94
C LYS A 167 4.54 11.56 -15.74
N ILE A 168 4.58 10.41 -16.40
CA ILE A 168 3.48 9.91 -17.22
C ILE A 168 2.28 9.53 -16.32
N LYS A 169 2.55 8.80 -15.23
CA LYS A 169 1.49 8.31 -14.33
C LYS A 169 0.72 9.44 -13.65
N PHE A 170 1.41 10.52 -13.26
CA PHE A 170 0.83 11.61 -12.48
C PHE A 170 0.56 12.88 -13.30
N ASP A 171 0.79 12.85 -14.62
CA ASP A 171 0.72 14.01 -15.51
C ASP A 171 1.47 15.22 -14.91
N TRP A 172 2.72 14.99 -14.53
CA TRP A 172 3.47 15.91 -13.70
C TRP A 172 4.80 16.36 -14.31
N HIS A 173 5.07 17.67 -14.28
CA HIS A 173 6.36 18.24 -14.66
C HIS A 173 7.34 18.19 -13.49
N ILE A 174 8.31 17.28 -13.56
CA ILE A 174 9.41 17.17 -12.58
C ILE A 174 10.66 17.82 -13.15
N ASP A 175 11.24 18.78 -12.44
CA ASP A 175 12.58 19.28 -12.74
C ASP A 175 13.61 18.40 -12.00
N LYS A 176 14.64 17.92 -12.76
CA LYS A 176 15.72 17.08 -12.20
C LYS A 176 16.50 17.78 -11.08
N LEU A 177 16.56 19.10 -11.08
CA LEU A 177 17.27 19.90 -10.07
C LEU A 177 16.64 19.81 -8.65
N THR A 178 15.43 19.31 -8.54
CA THR A 178 14.74 19.16 -7.25
C THR A 178 15.13 17.86 -6.52
N LEU A 179 15.90 16.98 -7.16
CA LEU A 179 16.35 15.67 -6.63
C LEU A 179 17.75 15.67 -6.00
N VAL A 180 18.43 16.81 -5.96
CA VAL A 180 19.82 16.93 -5.47
C VAL A 180 19.83 17.48 -4.04
#